data_50f575b2d4b021d5a8a2913d64cb00bb
#
_entry.id   50f575b2d4b021d5a8a2913d64cb00bb
#
_cell.length_a   1.000
_cell.length_b   1.000
_cell.length_c   1.000
_cell.angle_alpha   90.00
_cell.angle_beta   90.00
_cell.angle_gamma   90.00
#
_symmetry.space_group_name_H-M   'P 1'
#
loop_
_entity.id
_entity.type
_entity.pdbx_description
1 polymer ?
#
loop_
_entity_poly.entity_id
_entity_poly.type
_entity_poly.pdbx_seq_one_letter_code
_entity_poly.pdbx_strand_id
1 'polypeptide(L)'
;MKKITRRSVLKVAAATFTAPFVWKLHAHAAPSETVLHASFGASGMAGSDIGSLTASKNLKLVAVAEVDDARVGDIKKKFPDCVIYKDFRKLLDTEKKLDSVNVSTPDHMHGPIAMRAMNRGLNVYGQKPLTQTIHEARRLTEVAAEKKLVTQMGIQIHSARKHKLVVKLIQDGVIGKVKEVHSWSGKSWGDTAAKPAKNDAVPAGLDWDLWLGVASERPFIAGNYYHPGNWRKRLEFGTGTFGDMGCHILDPVFNAIGVGNPSSIRSELPGPNEYNWSLDVQVKYVFPGSKFTTDTVALTWYNGNARPPKEVVAHIGNLKLDGQGSILIGTEGVMYSQYDSGGQPILLGADKFKDFKMPEMANDNHYLQYVEAVRGTGKTSAPFSYSGPLTEMVLLGCLATRFPKTDLTWDTKALKFTNNDKANAFVKKEYRKGFEVEGL
;
A
#
# COMPACT_ATOMS: atom_id res chain seq x y z
N MET A 1 9.25 -66.90 26.99
CA MET A 1 9.33 -65.84 25.94
C MET A 1 8.74 -66.37 24.65
N LYS A 2 7.51 -65.98 24.29
CA LYS A 2 6.87 -66.42 23.02
C LYS A 2 7.40 -65.56 21.89
N LYS A 3 7.96 -66.16 20.86
CA LYS A 3 8.48 -65.50 19.64
C LYS A 3 7.31 -64.92 18.85
N ILE A 4 7.35 -63.59 18.63
CA ILE A 4 6.41 -62.86 17.75
C ILE A 4 6.83 -63.13 16.30
N THR A 5 5.96 -63.76 15.51
CA THR A 5 6.21 -64.06 14.11
C THR A 5 5.73 -62.95 13.19
N ARG A 6 6.35 -62.77 12.03
CA ARG A 6 6.01 -61.75 11.02
C ARG A 6 4.54 -61.71 10.59
N ARG A 7 3.81 -62.81 10.79
CA ARG A 7 2.35 -62.91 10.49
C ARG A 7 1.44 -62.23 11.53
N SER A 8 1.90 -62.02 12.76
CA SER A 8 1.11 -61.32 13.79
C SER A 8 1.20 -59.80 13.68
N VAL A 9 2.25 -59.27 13.06
CA VAL A 9 2.40 -57.82 12.82
C VAL A 9 1.53 -57.34 11.66
N LEU A 10 1.25 -58.22 10.67
CA LEU A 10 0.41 -57.86 9.51
C LEU A 10 -1.08 -57.89 9.80
N LYS A 11 -1.53 -58.48 10.89
CA LYS A 11 -2.96 -58.51 11.26
C LYS A 11 -3.43 -57.31 12.12
N VAL A 12 -2.49 -56.54 12.67
CA VAL A 12 -2.84 -55.31 13.46
C VAL A 12 -2.82 -54.05 12.59
N ALA A 13 -2.20 -54.11 11.42
CA ALA A 13 -2.16 -52.94 10.46
C ALA A 13 -3.36 -52.86 9.53
N ALA A 14 -4.35 -53.77 9.61
CA ALA A 14 -5.47 -53.82 8.65
C ALA A 14 -6.81 -53.35 9.23
N ALA A 15 -6.85 -52.80 10.46
CA ALA A 15 -8.13 -52.44 11.10
C ALA A 15 -8.32 -50.95 11.43
N THR A 16 -7.55 -50.03 10.89
CA THR A 16 -7.68 -48.57 11.16
C THR A 16 -7.51 -47.68 9.92
N PHE A 17 -8.07 -48.08 8.81
CA PHE A 17 -8.15 -47.17 7.64
C PHE A 17 -9.46 -47.35 6.89
N THR A 18 -10.57 -46.83 7.45
CA THR A 18 -11.81 -46.57 6.70
C THR A 18 -12.46 -45.30 7.20
N ALA A 19 -11.84 -44.16 6.93
CA ALA A 19 -12.53 -42.89 6.69
C ALA A 19 -11.82 -42.25 5.49
N PRO A 20 -12.50 -41.94 4.39
CA PRO A 20 -11.87 -41.15 3.34
C PRO A 20 -11.73 -39.72 3.85
N PHE A 21 -10.56 -39.39 4.40
CA PHE A 21 -10.15 -38.02 4.56
C PHE A 21 -9.92 -37.49 3.11
N VAL A 22 -10.99 -36.99 2.52
CA VAL A 22 -10.90 -36.20 1.28
C VAL A 22 -10.21 -34.89 1.67
N TRP A 23 -8.89 -34.89 1.65
CA TRP A 23 -8.15 -33.66 1.47
C TRP A 23 -8.65 -33.05 0.16
N LYS A 24 -9.52 -32.05 0.24
CA LYS A 24 -9.66 -31.11 -0.85
C LYS A 24 -8.29 -30.41 -0.97
N LEU A 25 -7.38 -31.05 -1.68
CA LEU A 25 -6.30 -30.36 -2.35
C LEU A 25 -7.02 -29.31 -3.20
N HIS A 26 -6.99 -28.07 -2.77
CA HIS A 26 -7.19 -26.98 -3.71
C HIS A 26 -6.03 -27.13 -4.69
N ALA A 27 -6.31 -27.82 -5.79
CA ALA A 27 -5.41 -27.84 -6.91
C ALA A 27 -5.23 -26.38 -7.31
N HIS A 28 -4.04 -25.82 -7.01
CA HIS A 28 -3.60 -24.67 -7.78
C HIS A 28 -3.68 -25.14 -9.23
N ALA A 29 -4.51 -24.51 -10.05
CA ALA A 29 -4.52 -24.75 -11.47
C ALA A 29 -3.07 -24.70 -11.96
N ALA A 30 -2.71 -25.62 -12.87
CA ALA A 30 -1.40 -25.57 -13.50
C ALA A 30 -1.15 -24.12 -13.98
N PRO A 31 0.07 -23.59 -13.83
CA PRO A 31 0.36 -22.22 -14.20
C PRO A 31 -0.19 -21.94 -15.60
N SER A 32 -1.11 -21.00 -15.73
CA SER A 32 -1.62 -20.58 -17.04
C SER A 32 -0.46 -20.03 -17.84
N GLU A 33 -0.27 -20.46 -19.07
CA GLU A 33 0.76 -19.86 -19.94
C GLU A 33 0.53 -18.37 -20.09
N THR A 34 -0.73 -17.92 -20.05
CA THR A 34 -1.14 -16.51 -20.14
C THR A 34 -2.09 -16.17 -18.99
N VAL A 35 -1.73 -15.17 -18.20
CA VAL A 35 -2.56 -14.63 -17.11
C VAL A 35 -3.73 -13.84 -17.68
N LEU A 36 -4.97 -14.26 -17.41
CA LEU A 36 -6.17 -13.51 -17.74
C LEU A 36 -6.44 -12.47 -16.68
N HIS A 37 -6.36 -11.20 -17.06
CA HIS A 37 -6.32 -10.07 -16.14
C HIS A 37 -7.46 -9.08 -16.38
N ALA A 38 -8.02 -8.52 -15.31
CA ALA A 38 -8.94 -7.40 -15.39
C ALA A 38 -8.43 -6.19 -14.59
N SER A 39 -8.81 -4.98 -15.01
CA SER A 39 -8.47 -3.73 -14.34
C SER A 39 -9.70 -3.05 -13.75
N PHE A 40 -9.56 -2.55 -12.53
CA PHE A 40 -10.50 -1.60 -11.93
C PHE A 40 -9.90 -0.20 -12.01
N GLY A 41 -10.49 0.62 -12.90
CA GLY A 41 -9.96 1.86 -13.44
C GLY A 41 -9.35 1.67 -14.84
N ALA A 42 -9.45 2.70 -15.68
CA ALA A 42 -9.04 2.66 -17.10
C ALA A 42 -7.98 3.70 -17.47
N SER A 43 -7.85 4.79 -16.73
CA SER A 43 -6.98 5.92 -17.10
C SER A 43 -6.17 6.46 -15.93
N GLY A 44 -5.31 7.44 -16.18
CA GLY A 44 -4.40 7.95 -15.16
C GLY A 44 -3.48 6.84 -14.64
N MET A 45 -3.44 6.60 -13.33
CA MET A 45 -2.60 5.55 -12.76
C MET A 45 -3.02 4.15 -13.24
N ALA A 46 -4.33 3.90 -13.36
CA ALA A 46 -4.81 2.64 -13.92
C ALA A 46 -4.31 2.40 -15.36
N GLY A 47 -4.33 3.43 -16.20
CA GLY A 47 -3.78 3.34 -17.55
C GLY A 47 -2.27 3.04 -17.58
N SER A 48 -1.51 3.61 -16.63
CA SER A 48 -0.09 3.32 -16.44
C SER A 48 0.15 1.87 -15.99
N ASP A 49 -0.63 1.39 -15.03
CA ASP A 49 -0.55 0.01 -14.54
C ASP A 49 -0.90 -1.00 -15.65
N ILE A 50 -2.00 -0.75 -16.37
CA ILE A 50 -2.40 -1.57 -17.52
C ILE A 50 -1.27 -1.64 -18.54
N GLY A 51 -0.72 -0.48 -18.95
CA GLY A 51 0.38 -0.43 -19.92
C GLY A 51 1.62 -1.20 -19.47
N SER A 52 1.97 -1.12 -18.18
CA SER A 52 3.14 -1.79 -17.61
C SER A 52 2.93 -3.30 -17.43
N LEU A 53 1.74 -3.74 -17.00
CA LEU A 53 1.39 -5.14 -16.84
C LEU A 53 1.28 -5.84 -18.20
N THR A 54 0.62 -5.20 -19.18
CA THR A 54 0.43 -5.75 -20.53
C THR A 54 1.69 -5.68 -21.41
N ALA A 55 2.78 -5.02 -20.95
CA ALA A 55 4.09 -5.13 -21.58
C ALA A 55 4.65 -6.56 -21.51
N SER A 56 4.17 -7.38 -20.56
CA SER A 56 4.42 -8.81 -20.55
C SER A 56 3.54 -9.55 -21.53
N LYS A 57 4.13 -10.32 -22.44
CA LYS A 57 3.40 -11.22 -23.35
C LYS A 57 2.61 -12.32 -22.63
N ASN A 58 2.91 -12.52 -21.36
CA ASN A 58 2.31 -13.56 -20.51
C ASN A 58 1.06 -13.05 -19.76
N LEU A 59 0.59 -11.80 -20.03
CA LEU A 59 -0.64 -11.26 -19.45
C LEU A 59 -1.54 -10.69 -20.55
N LYS A 60 -2.80 -11.07 -20.51
CA LYS A 60 -3.85 -10.57 -21.40
C LYS A 60 -4.89 -9.80 -20.61
N LEU A 61 -5.08 -8.51 -20.93
CA LEU A 61 -6.19 -7.72 -20.41
C LEU A 61 -7.49 -8.18 -21.11
N VAL A 62 -8.44 -8.66 -20.33
CA VAL A 62 -9.73 -9.18 -20.88
C VAL A 62 -10.92 -8.31 -20.52
N ALA A 63 -10.87 -7.59 -19.39
CA ALA A 63 -11.94 -6.72 -18.95
C ALA A 63 -11.45 -5.51 -18.17
N VAL A 64 -12.22 -4.43 -18.20
CA VAL A 64 -11.99 -3.20 -17.40
C VAL A 64 -13.30 -2.74 -16.80
N ALA A 65 -13.30 -2.30 -15.54
CA ALA A 65 -14.40 -1.57 -14.94
C ALA A 65 -14.02 -0.10 -14.76
N GLU A 66 -14.80 0.80 -15.38
CA GLU A 66 -14.60 2.25 -15.30
C GLU A 66 -15.97 2.96 -15.24
N VAL A 67 -16.15 3.80 -14.25
CA VAL A 67 -17.42 4.50 -13.99
C VAL A 67 -17.64 5.74 -14.87
N ASP A 68 -16.57 6.21 -15.55
CA ASP A 68 -16.58 7.39 -16.41
C ASP A 68 -16.26 7.02 -17.86
N ASP A 69 -17.27 7.08 -18.74
CA ASP A 69 -17.14 6.74 -20.17
C ASP A 69 -16.10 7.60 -20.91
N ALA A 70 -15.85 8.81 -20.42
CA ALA A 70 -14.85 9.70 -21.01
C ALA A 70 -13.40 9.15 -20.84
N ARG A 71 -13.21 8.14 -19.99
CA ARG A 71 -11.89 7.63 -19.59
C ARG A 71 -11.50 6.28 -20.20
N VAL A 72 -12.39 5.67 -21.02
CA VAL A 72 -12.17 4.34 -21.61
C VAL A 72 -11.61 4.39 -23.06
N GLY A 73 -11.46 5.59 -23.63
CA GLY A 73 -11.09 5.75 -25.06
C GLY A 73 -9.78 5.05 -25.43
N ASP A 74 -8.73 5.20 -24.62
CA ASP A 74 -7.43 4.56 -24.83
C ASP A 74 -7.50 3.03 -24.71
N ILE A 75 -8.32 2.51 -23.80
CA ILE A 75 -8.52 1.07 -23.63
C ILE A 75 -9.18 0.49 -24.88
N LYS A 76 -10.28 1.10 -25.34
CA LYS A 76 -10.98 0.66 -26.57
C LYS A 76 -10.06 0.64 -27.79
N LYS A 77 -9.15 1.64 -27.89
CA LYS A 77 -8.20 1.73 -28.99
C LYS A 77 -7.10 0.67 -28.92
N LYS A 78 -6.50 0.48 -27.72
CA LYS A 78 -5.34 -0.41 -27.56
C LYS A 78 -5.71 -1.88 -27.38
N PHE A 79 -6.87 -2.13 -26.81
CA PHE A 79 -7.37 -3.47 -26.47
C PHE A 79 -8.81 -3.64 -26.98
N PRO A 80 -9.03 -3.76 -28.31
CA PRO A 80 -10.36 -3.77 -28.90
C PRO A 80 -11.23 -4.94 -28.41
N ASP A 81 -10.63 -6.07 -28.03
CA ASP A 81 -11.32 -7.24 -27.48
C ASP A 81 -11.63 -7.14 -25.99
N CYS A 82 -11.19 -6.07 -25.31
CA CYS A 82 -11.40 -5.88 -23.88
C CYS A 82 -12.85 -5.48 -23.60
N VAL A 83 -13.52 -6.21 -22.71
CA VAL A 83 -14.90 -5.90 -22.32
C VAL A 83 -14.89 -4.76 -21.29
N ILE A 84 -15.74 -3.75 -21.52
CA ILE A 84 -15.87 -2.60 -20.62
C ILE A 84 -17.12 -2.74 -19.77
N TYR A 85 -16.95 -2.66 -18.46
CA TYR A 85 -18.01 -2.64 -17.47
C TYR A 85 -18.03 -1.28 -16.77
N LYS A 86 -19.18 -0.80 -16.31
CA LYS A 86 -19.27 0.34 -15.36
C LYS A 86 -19.11 -0.14 -13.93
N ASP A 87 -19.86 -1.19 -13.57
CA ASP A 87 -19.90 -1.73 -12.22
C ASP A 87 -18.87 -2.85 -12.04
N PHE A 88 -17.92 -2.64 -11.14
CA PHE A 88 -16.89 -3.63 -10.79
C PHE A 88 -17.48 -4.95 -10.28
N ARG A 89 -18.67 -4.92 -9.65
CA ARG A 89 -19.38 -6.11 -9.17
C ARG A 89 -19.83 -6.96 -10.35
N LYS A 90 -20.42 -6.33 -11.38
CA LYS A 90 -20.83 -7.01 -12.62
C LYS A 90 -19.65 -7.62 -13.36
N LEU A 91 -18.51 -6.92 -13.44
CA LEU A 91 -17.28 -7.47 -14.01
C LEU A 91 -16.90 -8.76 -13.27
N LEU A 92 -16.77 -8.68 -11.95
CA LEU A 92 -16.42 -9.85 -11.14
C LEU A 92 -17.45 -10.97 -11.26
N ASP A 93 -18.74 -10.68 -11.35
CA ASP A 93 -19.81 -11.69 -11.45
C ASP A 93 -19.88 -12.34 -12.84
N THR A 94 -19.41 -11.66 -13.89
CA THR A 94 -19.47 -12.14 -15.27
C THR A 94 -18.19 -12.86 -15.69
N GLU A 95 -17.03 -12.29 -15.41
CA GLU A 95 -15.73 -12.81 -15.84
C GLU A 95 -15.24 -13.93 -14.91
N LYS A 96 -15.62 -15.18 -15.20
CA LYS A 96 -15.34 -16.33 -14.31
C LYS A 96 -13.93 -16.92 -14.44
N LYS A 97 -13.20 -16.59 -15.52
CA LYS A 97 -11.90 -17.19 -15.84
C LYS A 97 -10.70 -16.30 -15.52
N LEU A 98 -10.90 -15.26 -14.69
CA LEU A 98 -9.80 -14.37 -14.31
C LEU A 98 -8.81 -15.08 -13.38
N ASP A 99 -7.53 -14.81 -13.60
CA ASP A 99 -6.43 -15.22 -12.71
C ASP A 99 -6.04 -14.09 -11.77
N SER A 100 -6.13 -12.85 -12.22
CA SER A 100 -5.66 -11.69 -11.48
C SER A 100 -6.38 -10.39 -11.84
N VAL A 101 -6.23 -9.41 -10.95
CA VAL A 101 -6.76 -8.05 -11.16
C VAL A 101 -5.77 -6.99 -10.71
N ASN A 102 -5.85 -5.77 -11.29
CA ASN A 102 -5.31 -4.57 -10.65
C ASN A 102 -6.44 -3.69 -10.13
N VAL A 103 -6.21 -3.08 -8.97
CA VAL A 103 -7.13 -2.13 -8.33
C VAL A 103 -6.44 -0.77 -8.30
N SER A 104 -6.88 0.14 -9.17
CA SER A 104 -6.24 1.43 -9.42
C SER A 104 -7.27 2.56 -9.49
N THR A 105 -8.18 2.54 -8.53
CA THR A 105 -9.29 3.48 -8.31
C THR A 105 -8.89 4.58 -7.33
N PRO A 106 -9.78 5.50 -6.91
CA PRO A 106 -9.56 6.32 -5.72
C PRO A 106 -9.42 5.48 -4.44
N ASP A 107 -8.67 5.99 -3.44
CA ASP A 107 -8.23 5.25 -2.25
C ASP A 107 -9.38 4.54 -1.52
N HIS A 108 -10.56 5.20 -1.41
CA HIS A 108 -11.72 4.66 -0.68
C HIS A 108 -12.29 3.37 -1.27
N MET A 109 -11.97 3.06 -2.54
CA MET A 109 -12.45 1.85 -3.21
C MET A 109 -11.38 0.76 -3.33
N HIS A 110 -10.13 1.02 -2.90
CA HIS A 110 -9.06 0.02 -2.96
C HIS A 110 -9.39 -1.23 -2.15
N GLY A 111 -9.65 -1.06 -0.84
CA GLY A 111 -10.01 -2.16 0.06
C GLY A 111 -11.23 -2.96 -0.39
N PRO A 112 -12.39 -2.30 -0.63
CA PRO A 112 -13.63 -2.96 -1.04
C PRO A 112 -13.49 -3.80 -2.32
N ILE A 113 -12.87 -3.26 -3.35
CA ILE A 113 -12.69 -3.97 -4.62
C ILE A 113 -11.69 -5.12 -4.47
N ALA A 114 -10.54 -4.84 -3.82
CA ALA A 114 -9.51 -5.85 -3.59
C ALA A 114 -10.06 -7.04 -2.79
N MET A 115 -10.78 -6.79 -1.68
CA MET A 115 -11.36 -7.85 -0.86
C MET A 115 -12.36 -8.69 -1.66
N ARG A 116 -13.24 -8.05 -2.44
CA ARG A 116 -14.21 -8.78 -3.27
C ARG A 116 -13.54 -9.67 -4.33
N ALA A 117 -12.44 -9.19 -4.93
CA ALA A 117 -11.63 -10.00 -5.84
C ALA A 117 -10.93 -11.16 -5.12
N MET A 118 -10.33 -10.91 -3.95
CA MET A 118 -9.66 -11.91 -3.12
C MET A 118 -10.62 -12.98 -2.59
N ASN A 119 -11.87 -12.60 -2.26
CA ASN A 119 -12.91 -13.55 -1.85
C ASN A 119 -13.24 -14.55 -2.97
N ARG A 120 -13.04 -14.17 -4.22
CA ARG A 120 -13.16 -15.06 -5.40
C ARG A 120 -11.87 -15.85 -5.71
N GLY A 121 -10.84 -15.71 -4.91
CA GLY A 121 -9.56 -16.39 -5.13
C GLY A 121 -8.66 -15.72 -6.18
N LEU A 122 -8.90 -14.46 -6.56
CA LEU A 122 -8.11 -13.77 -7.56
C LEU A 122 -6.85 -13.18 -6.93
N ASN A 123 -5.74 -13.22 -7.66
CA ASN A 123 -4.51 -12.52 -7.33
C ASN A 123 -4.69 -11.01 -7.54
N VAL A 124 -4.04 -10.17 -6.70
CA VAL A 124 -4.31 -8.73 -6.69
C VAL A 124 -3.04 -7.90 -6.77
N TYR A 125 -2.97 -7.01 -7.75
CA TYR A 125 -2.09 -5.86 -7.78
C TYR A 125 -2.87 -4.64 -7.27
N GLY A 126 -2.62 -4.18 -6.04
CA GLY A 126 -3.35 -3.08 -5.42
C GLY A 126 -2.56 -1.78 -5.46
N GLN A 127 -3.14 -0.66 -5.90
CA GLN A 127 -2.46 0.63 -5.83
C GLN A 127 -2.27 1.11 -4.40
N LYS A 128 -1.31 2.02 -4.22
CA LYS A 128 -0.98 2.65 -2.94
C LYS A 128 -1.82 3.94 -2.70
N PRO A 129 -2.14 4.24 -1.43
CA PRO A 129 -2.03 3.33 -0.29
C PRO A 129 -2.92 2.11 -0.52
N LEU A 130 -2.51 0.95 0.05
CA LEU A 130 -3.23 -0.30 -0.20
C LEU A 130 -4.73 -0.19 0.09
N THR A 131 -5.08 0.59 1.10
CA THR A 131 -6.46 0.83 1.56
C THR A 131 -6.62 2.24 2.11
N GLN A 132 -7.86 2.63 2.39
CA GLN A 132 -8.17 3.90 3.05
C GLN A 132 -8.21 3.77 4.58
N THR A 133 -8.52 2.61 5.14
CA THR A 133 -8.58 2.39 6.59
C THR A 133 -7.57 1.34 7.05
N ILE A 134 -7.21 1.42 8.33
CA ILE A 134 -6.27 0.50 8.98
C ILE A 134 -6.87 -0.92 9.01
N HIS A 135 -8.15 -1.03 9.33
CA HIS A 135 -8.87 -2.30 9.36
C HIS A 135 -8.83 -3.01 7.99
N GLU A 136 -9.10 -2.28 6.90
CA GLU A 136 -9.01 -2.84 5.54
C GLU A 136 -7.62 -3.39 5.24
N ALA A 137 -6.54 -2.64 5.57
CA ALA A 137 -5.16 -3.07 5.33
C ALA A 137 -4.84 -4.39 6.06
N ARG A 138 -5.24 -4.49 7.33
CA ARG A 138 -5.11 -5.70 8.13
C ARG A 138 -5.87 -6.87 7.49
N ARG A 139 -7.14 -6.66 7.15
CA ARG A 139 -7.98 -7.73 6.60
C ARG A 139 -7.50 -8.23 5.24
N LEU A 140 -7.06 -7.33 4.34
CA LEU A 140 -6.46 -7.74 3.07
C LEU A 140 -5.18 -8.56 3.28
N THR A 141 -4.35 -8.19 4.25
CA THR A 141 -3.12 -8.92 4.59
C THR A 141 -3.44 -10.35 5.08
N GLU A 142 -4.41 -10.47 5.98
CA GLU A 142 -4.84 -11.76 6.54
C GLU A 142 -5.44 -12.67 5.47
N VAL A 143 -6.40 -12.16 4.68
CA VAL A 143 -7.08 -12.93 3.63
C VAL A 143 -6.10 -13.34 2.52
N ALA A 144 -5.12 -12.50 2.18
CA ALA A 144 -4.06 -12.88 1.24
C ALA A 144 -3.28 -14.10 1.72
N ALA A 145 -2.94 -14.15 3.02
CA ALA A 145 -2.23 -15.27 3.63
C ALA A 145 -3.13 -16.52 3.73
N GLU A 146 -4.36 -16.38 4.23
CA GLU A 146 -5.33 -17.45 4.37
C GLU A 146 -5.61 -18.17 3.06
N LYS A 147 -5.82 -17.40 1.98
CA LYS A 147 -6.13 -17.92 0.64
C LYS A 147 -4.87 -18.19 -0.20
N LYS A 148 -3.68 -17.89 0.31
CA LYS A 148 -2.39 -18.05 -0.39
C LYS A 148 -2.35 -17.33 -1.74
N LEU A 149 -2.90 -16.12 -1.79
CA LEU A 149 -2.97 -15.34 -3.02
C LEU A 149 -1.64 -14.64 -3.30
N VAL A 150 -1.32 -14.52 -4.58
CA VAL A 150 -0.23 -13.66 -5.03
C VAL A 150 -0.73 -12.21 -5.00
N THR A 151 -0.04 -11.38 -4.23
CA THR A 151 -0.41 -9.98 -4.07
C THR A 151 0.81 -9.07 -4.26
N GLN A 152 0.61 -7.86 -4.77
CA GLN A 152 1.64 -6.82 -4.83
C GLN A 152 1.01 -5.44 -4.71
N MET A 153 1.60 -4.58 -3.88
CA MET A 153 1.20 -3.17 -3.84
C MET A 153 1.95 -2.34 -4.87
N GLY A 154 1.29 -1.38 -5.50
CA GLY A 154 1.82 -0.49 -6.53
C GLY A 154 2.83 0.56 -6.01
N ILE A 155 3.83 0.13 -5.24
CA ILE A 155 4.99 0.94 -4.81
C ILE A 155 6.21 0.62 -5.66
N GLN A 156 6.21 1.04 -6.92
CA GLN A 156 7.20 0.64 -7.91
C GLN A 156 8.66 0.88 -7.48
N ILE A 157 8.89 1.91 -6.66
CA ILE A 157 10.22 2.24 -6.14
C ILE A 157 10.81 1.13 -5.27
N HIS A 158 9.98 0.26 -4.69
CA HIS A 158 10.42 -0.91 -3.92
C HIS A 158 11.38 -1.81 -4.71
N SER A 159 11.15 -1.94 -6.02
CA SER A 159 11.99 -2.73 -6.93
C SER A 159 13.17 -1.95 -7.51
N ALA A 160 13.28 -0.65 -7.23
CA ALA A 160 14.33 0.20 -7.76
C ALA A 160 15.68 -0.03 -7.04
N ARG A 161 16.78 0.13 -7.79
CA ARG A 161 18.16 0.04 -7.27
C ARG A 161 18.36 0.88 -6.02
N LYS A 162 17.89 2.13 -6.03
CA LYS A 162 18.06 3.09 -4.93
C LYS A 162 17.41 2.60 -3.64
N HIS A 163 16.20 2.09 -3.70
CA HIS A 163 15.52 1.50 -2.56
C HIS A 163 16.34 0.34 -1.97
N LYS A 164 16.73 -0.60 -2.82
CA LYS A 164 17.53 -1.77 -2.41
C LYS A 164 18.88 -1.35 -1.80
N LEU A 165 19.50 -0.26 -2.29
CA LEU A 165 20.72 0.29 -1.70
C LEU A 165 20.47 0.84 -0.28
N VAL A 166 19.41 1.64 -0.07
CA VAL A 166 19.07 2.15 1.27
C VAL A 166 18.91 0.98 2.25
N VAL A 167 18.13 -0.02 1.87
CA VAL A 167 17.89 -1.21 2.70
C VAL A 167 19.21 -1.92 3.01
N LYS A 168 19.99 -2.23 1.98
CA LYS A 168 21.25 -2.96 2.15
C LYS A 168 22.23 -2.20 3.05
N LEU A 169 22.47 -0.93 2.82
CA LEU A 169 23.43 -0.13 3.58
C LEU A 169 23.07 -0.04 5.07
N ILE A 170 21.77 0.11 5.37
CA ILE A 170 21.30 0.12 6.77
C ILE A 170 21.46 -1.26 7.41
N GLN A 171 21.06 -2.32 6.71
CA GLN A 171 21.12 -3.68 7.22
C GLN A 171 22.56 -4.22 7.34
N ASP A 172 23.49 -3.71 6.55
CA ASP A 172 24.94 -3.94 6.68
C ASP A 172 25.57 -3.09 7.82
N GLY A 173 24.81 -2.19 8.47
CA GLY A 173 25.28 -1.37 9.59
C GLY A 173 26.21 -0.22 9.18
N VAL A 174 26.18 0.24 7.93
CA VAL A 174 27.14 1.23 7.38
C VAL A 174 27.13 2.54 8.18
N ILE A 175 25.97 2.99 8.67
CA ILE A 175 25.84 4.15 9.55
C ILE A 175 25.65 3.78 11.03
N GLY A 176 25.96 2.54 11.40
CA GLY A 176 25.67 1.99 12.72
C GLY A 176 24.16 1.72 12.90
N LYS A 177 23.69 1.71 14.14
CA LYS A 177 22.26 1.54 14.46
C LYS A 177 21.50 2.85 14.24
N VAL A 178 20.38 2.77 13.50
CA VAL A 178 19.52 3.93 13.25
C VAL A 178 18.82 4.34 14.55
N LYS A 179 18.90 5.60 14.92
CA LYS A 179 18.26 6.19 16.11
C LYS A 179 17.13 7.15 15.78
N GLU A 180 17.21 7.83 14.63
CA GLU A 180 16.26 8.85 14.24
C GLU A 180 16.11 8.92 12.71
N VAL A 181 14.88 9.17 12.25
CA VAL A 181 14.54 9.31 10.83
C VAL A 181 13.65 10.52 10.62
N HIS A 182 13.97 11.32 9.61
CA HIS A 182 13.13 12.42 9.13
C HIS A 182 12.82 12.20 7.66
N SER A 183 11.52 12.14 7.31
CA SER A 183 11.05 11.91 5.94
C SER A 183 10.03 12.97 5.56
N TRP A 184 10.08 13.46 4.33
CA TRP A 184 9.21 14.55 3.90
C TRP A 184 8.80 14.48 2.44
N SER A 185 7.65 15.16 2.14
CA SER A 185 7.20 15.45 0.78
C SER A 185 6.75 16.89 0.64
N GLY A 186 7.22 17.59 -0.37
CA GLY A 186 6.77 18.95 -0.72
C GLY A 186 5.42 18.99 -1.44
N LYS A 187 4.81 17.84 -1.75
CA LYS A 187 3.46 17.79 -2.33
C LYS A 187 2.40 18.29 -1.35
N SER A 188 1.26 18.70 -1.87
CA SER A 188 0.16 19.21 -1.08
C SER A 188 -1.20 18.73 -1.62
N TRP A 189 -1.65 17.58 -1.13
CA TRP A 189 -3.01 17.07 -1.29
C TRP A 189 -3.83 17.40 -0.03
N GLY A 190 -4.01 18.70 0.20
CA GLY A 190 -4.83 19.26 1.26
C GLY A 190 -5.65 20.43 0.74
N ASP A 191 -6.55 20.95 1.56
CA ASP A 191 -7.37 22.11 1.22
C ASP A 191 -7.87 22.76 2.51
N THR A 192 -7.76 24.09 2.61
CA THR A 192 -8.30 24.88 3.73
C THR A 192 -9.66 25.47 3.43
N ALA A 193 -10.08 25.46 2.16
CA ALA A 193 -11.35 26.02 1.74
C ALA A 193 -12.55 25.24 2.31
N ALA A 194 -13.62 25.97 2.62
CA ALA A 194 -14.88 25.34 2.95
C ALA A 194 -15.42 24.55 1.74
N LYS A 195 -16.19 23.48 2.01
CA LYS A 195 -16.89 22.76 0.95
C LYS A 195 -17.90 23.69 0.28
N PRO A 196 -17.89 23.79 -1.07
CA PRO A 196 -18.88 24.58 -1.79
C PRO A 196 -20.30 24.07 -1.54
N ALA A 197 -21.22 24.98 -1.27
CA ALA A 197 -22.66 24.68 -1.16
C ALA A 197 -23.28 24.56 -2.57
N LYS A 198 -22.88 23.52 -3.33
CA LYS A 198 -23.31 23.29 -4.72
C LYS A 198 -23.86 21.89 -4.89
N ASN A 199 -24.77 21.78 -5.85
CA ASN A 199 -25.32 20.54 -6.36
C ASN A 199 -25.35 20.66 -7.88
N ASP A 200 -24.21 20.36 -8.51
CA ASP A 200 -24.07 20.49 -9.95
C ASP A 200 -24.59 19.21 -10.64
N ALA A 201 -24.98 19.34 -11.92
CA ALA A 201 -25.37 18.18 -12.72
C ALA A 201 -24.19 17.22 -12.90
N VAL A 202 -24.46 15.92 -12.75
CA VAL A 202 -23.47 14.88 -13.02
C VAL A 202 -23.19 14.86 -14.53
N PRO A 203 -21.90 14.87 -14.96
CA PRO A 203 -21.57 14.79 -16.39
C PRO A 203 -22.16 13.53 -17.04
N ALA A 204 -22.61 13.68 -18.29
CA ALA A 204 -23.07 12.53 -19.06
C ALA A 204 -21.95 11.48 -19.15
N GLY A 205 -22.30 10.20 -18.94
CA GLY A 205 -21.34 9.10 -18.96
C GLY A 205 -20.63 8.81 -17.64
N LEU A 206 -20.69 9.70 -16.62
CA LEU A 206 -20.20 9.41 -15.28
C LEU A 206 -21.30 8.79 -14.43
N ASP A 207 -21.07 7.57 -13.93
CA ASP A 207 -21.93 6.95 -12.91
C ASP A 207 -21.47 7.44 -11.51
N TRP A 208 -22.16 8.47 -11.00
CA TRP A 208 -21.79 9.08 -9.72
C TRP A 208 -22.05 8.19 -8.52
N ASP A 209 -23.09 7.35 -8.58
CA ASP A 209 -23.39 6.39 -7.52
C ASP A 209 -22.29 5.33 -7.38
N LEU A 210 -21.86 4.76 -8.50
CA LEU A 210 -20.74 3.81 -8.53
C LEU A 210 -19.41 4.48 -8.18
N TRP A 211 -19.22 5.76 -8.56
CA TRP A 211 -18.02 6.51 -8.17
C TRP A 211 -17.96 6.75 -6.65
N LEU A 212 -19.08 7.09 -6.01
CA LEU A 212 -19.16 7.20 -4.55
C LEU A 212 -18.88 5.86 -3.85
N GLY A 213 -19.33 4.76 -4.43
CA GLY A 213 -19.07 3.42 -3.92
C GLY A 213 -19.45 3.29 -2.45
N VAL A 214 -18.49 2.96 -1.59
CA VAL A 214 -18.68 2.78 -0.14
C VAL A 214 -18.88 4.08 0.62
N ALA A 215 -18.63 5.24 0.00
CA ALA A 215 -18.81 6.55 0.66
C ALA A 215 -20.28 6.94 0.76
N SER A 216 -20.62 7.77 1.75
CA SER A 216 -21.99 8.28 1.92
C SER A 216 -22.45 9.06 0.71
N GLU A 217 -23.74 8.97 0.40
CA GLU A 217 -24.38 9.72 -0.68
C GLU A 217 -24.19 11.23 -0.49
N ARG A 218 -23.90 11.89 -1.60
CA ARG A 218 -23.71 13.34 -1.64
C ARG A 218 -23.88 13.91 -3.03
N PRO A 219 -24.25 15.21 -3.15
CA PRO A 219 -24.30 15.88 -4.44
C PRO A 219 -22.97 15.89 -5.15
N PHE A 220 -23.02 15.85 -6.48
CA PHE A 220 -21.84 16.09 -7.33
C PHE A 220 -21.49 17.60 -7.28
N ILE A 221 -20.20 17.89 -7.23
CA ILE A 221 -19.65 19.26 -7.34
C ILE A 221 -18.68 19.25 -8.51
N ALA A 222 -18.96 20.06 -9.51
CA ALA A 222 -18.16 20.19 -10.73
C ALA A 222 -16.83 20.94 -10.47
N GLY A 223 -16.06 21.17 -11.54
CA GLY A 223 -14.80 21.91 -11.46
C GLY A 223 -13.67 21.09 -10.83
N ASN A 224 -13.68 19.76 -11.01
CA ASN A 224 -12.69 18.86 -10.44
C ASN A 224 -12.63 18.91 -8.89
N TYR A 225 -13.75 19.20 -8.24
CA TYR A 225 -13.79 19.22 -6.77
C TYR A 225 -13.51 17.82 -6.18
N TYR A 226 -14.08 16.78 -6.80
CA TYR A 226 -13.84 15.37 -6.47
C TYR A 226 -13.05 14.68 -7.58
N HIS A 227 -13.68 14.42 -8.70
CA HIS A 227 -13.18 13.71 -9.85
C HIS A 227 -12.65 14.69 -10.92
N PRO A 228 -11.54 14.42 -11.62
CA PRO A 228 -10.82 13.14 -11.63
C PRO A 228 -9.67 13.02 -10.64
N GLY A 229 -9.24 14.04 -9.89
CA GLY A 229 -7.99 13.97 -9.12
C GLY A 229 -8.04 14.54 -7.71
N ASN A 230 -8.87 15.57 -7.46
CA ASN A 230 -8.91 16.28 -6.17
C ASN A 230 -9.60 15.47 -5.05
N TRP A 231 -10.14 14.31 -5.34
CA TRP A 231 -10.61 13.37 -4.33
C TRP A 231 -9.53 13.05 -3.28
N ARG A 232 -8.25 13.11 -3.66
CA ARG A 232 -7.12 12.91 -2.73
C ARG A 232 -7.12 13.88 -1.57
N LYS A 233 -7.62 15.10 -1.79
CA LYS A 233 -7.74 16.14 -0.76
C LYS A 233 -8.88 15.91 0.21
N ARG A 234 -9.87 15.07 -0.16
CA ARG A 234 -11.13 14.90 0.60
C ARG A 234 -11.02 13.74 1.56
N LEU A 235 -11.36 13.98 2.83
CA LEU A 235 -11.29 12.99 3.91
C LEU A 235 -12.06 11.69 3.63
N GLU A 236 -13.15 11.81 2.86
CA GLU A 236 -14.02 10.69 2.54
C GLU A 236 -13.46 9.76 1.46
N PHE A 237 -12.61 10.28 0.57
CA PHE A 237 -12.20 9.58 -0.66
C PHE A 237 -10.71 9.28 -0.74
N GLY A 238 -9.88 10.14 -0.14
CA GLY A 238 -8.43 10.04 -0.19
C GLY A 238 -7.78 10.03 1.18
N THR A 239 -6.47 10.00 1.19
CA THR A 239 -5.63 9.92 2.39
C THR A 239 -4.66 11.10 2.50
N GLY A 240 -4.91 12.17 1.71
CA GLY A 240 -4.07 13.37 1.69
C GLY A 240 -2.66 13.12 1.16
N THR A 241 -1.78 14.08 1.39
CA THR A 241 -0.36 13.96 0.98
C THR A 241 0.34 12.82 1.70
N PHE A 242 0.01 12.60 2.97
CA PHE A 242 0.69 11.58 3.74
C PHE A 242 0.38 10.18 3.18
N GLY A 243 -0.87 9.83 2.94
CA GLY A 243 -1.21 8.55 2.33
C GLY A 243 -0.67 8.40 0.90
N ASP A 244 -0.77 9.48 0.08
CA ASP A 244 -0.28 9.47 -1.30
C ASP A 244 1.23 9.24 -1.40
N MET A 245 2.04 9.91 -0.56
CA MET A 245 3.50 9.90 -0.66
C MET A 245 4.21 9.09 0.43
N GLY A 246 3.57 8.89 1.58
CA GLY A 246 4.17 8.17 2.70
C GLY A 246 4.54 6.74 2.32
N CYS A 247 3.66 6.03 1.61
CA CYS A 247 3.98 4.68 1.13
C CYS A 247 5.22 4.63 0.24
N HIS A 248 5.53 5.68 -0.53
CA HIS A 248 6.71 5.72 -1.38
C HIS A 248 7.99 6.09 -0.62
N ILE A 249 7.92 7.15 0.19
CA ILE A 249 9.10 7.73 0.83
C ILE A 249 9.51 6.93 2.06
N LEU A 250 8.54 6.42 2.81
CA LEU A 250 8.79 5.59 3.99
C LEU A 250 9.07 4.13 3.67
N ASP A 251 8.74 3.64 2.47
CA ASP A 251 8.98 2.26 2.06
C ASP A 251 10.45 1.82 2.23
N PRO A 252 11.47 2.51 1.66
CA PRO A 252 12.86 2.14 1.88
C PRO A 252 13.28 2.23 3.36
N VAL A 253 12.75 3.19 4.09
CA VAL A 253 13.02 3.36 5.52
C VAL A 253 12.44 2.19 6.32
N PHE A 254 11.15 1.92 6.17
CA PHE A 254 10.43 0.86 6.87
C PHE A 254 11.08 -0.51 6.66
N ASN A 255 11.41 -0.81 5.40
CA ASN A 255 12.11 -2.05 5.03
C ASN A 255 13.51 -2.11 5.63
N ALA A 256 14.27 -1.00 5.59
CA ALA A 256 15.64 -0.94 6.07
C ALA A 256 15.76 -1.14 7.58
N ILE A 257 14.93 -0.41 8.35
CA ILE A 257 15.00 -0.45 9.81
C ILE A 257 14.30 -1.67 10.42
N GLY A 258 13.46 -2.39 9.65
CA GLY A 258 12.87 -3.66 10.06
C GLY A 258 12.00 -3.57 11.32
N VAL A 259 11.30 -2.45 11.53
CA VAL A 259 10.36 -2.26 12.64
C VAL A 259 8.95 -2.69 12.25
N GLY A 260 8.13 -2.99 13.25
CA GLY A 260 6.69 -3.21 13.09
C GLY A 260 5.90 -1.89 13.13
N ASN A 261 4.69 -1.95 13.68
CA ASN A 261 3.91 -0.75 13.92
C ASN A 261 4.46 0.07 15.12
N PRO A 262 4.25 1.41 15.10
CA PRO A 262 4.70 2.27 16.18
C PRO A 262 3.95 1.99 17.49
N SER A 263 4.60 2.22 18.63
CA SER A 263 3.98 2.19 19.95
C SER A 263 3.27 3.50 20.29
N SER A 264 3.76 4.62 19.74
CA SER A 264 3.19 5.96 19.97
C SER A 264 3.24 6.80 18.70
N ILE A 265 2.18 7.58 18.48
CA ILE A 265 2.03 8.50 17.36
C ILE A 265 1.49 9.84 17.86
N ARG A 266 2.04 10.95 17.33
CA ARG A 266 1.61 12.31 17.69
C ARG A 266 1.68 13.23 16.46
N SER A 267 0.59 13.93 16.18
CA SER A 267 0.57 15.03 15.20
C SER A 267 0.83 16.37 15.89
N GLU A 268 1.69 17.18 15.29
CA GLU A 268 2.12 18.45 15.90
C GLU A 268 1.43 19.68 15.32
N LEU A 269 0.95 19.61 14.07
CA LEU A 269 0.33 20.72 13.35
C LEU A 269 -1.19 20.67 13.42
N PRO A 270 -1.89 21.76 13.05
CA PRO A 270 -3.36 21.78 13.01
C PRO A 270 -3.92 20.64 12.15
N GLY A 271 -4.97 20.03 12.64
CA GLY A 271 -5.65 18.91 11.97
C GLY A 271 -6.42 19.31 10.72
N PRO A 272 -6.99 18.31 10.03
CA PRO A 272 -7.88 18.53 8.89
C PRO A 272 -9.14 19.29 9.31
N ASN A 273 -9.77 19.98 8.35
CA ASN A 273 -11.11 20.51 8.57
C ASN A 273 -12.18 19.38 8.40
N GLU A 274 -13.46 19.74 8.39
CA GLU A 274 -14.56 18.77 8.30
C GLU A 274 -14.54 17.92 7.01
N TYR A 275 -13.97 18.44 5.91
CA TYR A 275 -14.06 17.84 4.57
C TYR A 275 -12.70 17.47 3.96
N ASN A 276 -11.64 18.16 4.37
CA ASN A 276 -10.38 18.17 3.65
C ASN A 276 -9.20 17.87 4.55
N TRP A 277 -8.23 17.13 4.02
CA TRP A 277 -6.92 16.94 4.64
C TRP A 277 -6.15 18.25 4.79
N SER A 278 -5.30 18.33 5.81
CA SER A 278 -4.42 19.47 6.06
C SER A 278 -3.40 19.65 4.93
N LEU A 279 -3.06 20.92 4.64
CA LEU A 279 -1.96 21.26 3.72
C LEU A 279 -0.63 20.84 4.30
N ASP A 280 -0.38 21.24 5.55
CA ASP A 280 0.88 21.02 6.26
C ASP A 280 0.66 19.97 7.35
N VAL A 281 1.56 19.01 7.43
CA VAL A 281 1.50 17.92 8.39
C VAL A 281 2.88 17.67 8.97
N GLN A 282 2.93 17.44 10.28
CA GLN A 282 4.08 16.90 11.00
C GLN A 282 3.59 15.81 11.94
N VAL A 283 4.03 14.57 11.73
CA VAL A 283 3.68 13.43 12.57
C VAL A 283 4.94 12.75 13.09
N LYS A 284 4.99 12.58 14.40
CA LYS A 284 6.06 11.88 15.11
C LYS A 284 5.60 10.47 15.47
N TYR A 285 6.49 9.52 15.29
CA TYR A 285 6.32 8.13 15.70
C TYR A 285 7.45 7.71 16.62
N VAL A 286 7.13 6.83 17.55
CA VAL A 286 8.11 6.08 18.32
C VAL A 286 7.87 4.59 18.05
N PHE A 287 8.90 3.89 17.65
CA PHE A 287 8.87 2.46 17.41
C PHE A 287 9.71 1.73 18.46
N PRO A 288 9.28 0.52 18.87
CA PRO A 288 10.20 -0.44 19.46
C PRO A 288 11.36 -0.71 18.49
N GLY A 289 12.56 -0.86 19.02
CA GLY A 289 13.73 -1.07 18.21
C GLY A 289 13.76 -2.44 17.51
N SER A 290 14.66 -2.55 16.58
CA SER A 290 15.00 -3.77 15.83
C SER A 290 16.51 -4.06 15.94
N LYS A 291 16.96 -5.12 15.30
CA LYS A 291 18.42 -5.40 15.19
C LYS A 291 19.20 -4.32 14.42
N PHE A 292 18.54 -3.47 13.64
CA PHE A 292 19.14 -2.41 12.83
C PHE A 292 19.04 -1.01 13.46
N THR A 293 18.37 -0.90 14.61
CA THR A 293 18.12 0.37 15.28
C THR A 293 18.62 0.35 16.71
N THR A 294 18.59 1.49 17.39
CA THR A 294 18.66 1.58 18.85
C THR A 294 17.42 0.95 19.48
N ASP A 295 17.35 0.80 20.82
CA ASP A 295 16.25 0.15 21.53
C ASP A 295 14.89 0.77 21.24
N THR A 296 14.87 2.04 20.90
CA THR A 296 13.75 2.75 20.29
C THR A 296 14.24 3.55 19.10
N VAL A 297 13.38 3.79 18.11
CA VAL A 297 13.68 4.68 16.98
C VAL A 297 12.57 5.70 16.80
N ALA A 298 12.96 6.96 16.66
CA ALA A 298 12.05 8.06 16.36
C ALA A 298 11.97 8.25 14.83
N LEU A 299 10.75 8.42 14.31
CA LEU A 299 10.52 8.78 12.92
C LEU A 299 9.60 10.00 12.88
N THR A 300 9.97 11.02 12.11
CA THR A 300 9.10 12.17 11.88
C THR A 300 8.80 12.32 10.39
N TRP A 301 7.52 12.38 10.06
CA TRP A 301 7.00 12.72 8.73
C TRP A 301 6.64 14.19 8.65
N TYR A 302 6.92 14.79 7.49
CA TYR A 302 6.53 16.16 7.16
C TYR A 302 5.93 16.24 5.77
N ASN A 303 4.90 17.08 5.57
CA ASN A 303 4.46 17.42 4.21
C ASN A 303 3.94 18.86 4.09
N GLY A 304 3.69 19.27 2.84
CA GLY A 304 3.32 20.62 2.51
C GLY A 304 4.51 21.57 2.63
N ASN A 305 4.41 22.57 3.50
CA ASN A 305 5.49 23.50 3.85
C ASN A 305 6.31 23.05 5.05
N ALA A 306 5.81 22.08 5.84
CA ALA A 306 6.55 21.52 6.96
C ALA A 306 7.82 20.81 6.48
N ARG A 307 8.93 21.03 7.16
CA ARG A 307 10.25 20.46 6.82
C ARG A 307 10.97 20.00 8.08
N PRO A 308 11.98 19.12 7.95
CA PRO A 308 12.90 18.82 9.03
C PRO A 308 13.50 20.12 9.60
N PRO A 309 13.68 20.19 10.93
CA PRO A 309 14.24 21.36 11.57
C PRO A 309 15.72 21.58 11.19
N LYS A 310 16.23 22.81 11.42
CA LYS A 310 17.58 23.21 10.96
C LYS A 310 18.70 22.32 11.50
N GLU A 311 18.59 21.86 12.74
CA GLU A 311 19.54 20.94 13.38
C GLU A 311 19.61 19.59 12.66
N VAL A 312 18.50 19.09 12.15
CA VAL A 312 18.45 17.86 11.32
C VAL A 312 19.05 18.13 9.94
N VAL A 313 18.67 19.25 9.32
CA VAL A 313 19.21 19.63 8.01
C VAL A 313 20.72 19.86 8.06
N ALA A 314 21.25 20.32 9.18
CA ALA A 314 22.70 20.51 9.36
C ALA A 314 23.51 19.22 9.16
N HIS A 315 22.92 18.04 9.38
CA HIS A 315 23.59 16.75 9.12
C HIS A 315 23.92 16.49 7.67
N ILE A 316 23.23 17.14 6.71
CA ILE A 316 23.55 17.01 5.28
C ILE A 316 24.56 18.05 4.79
N GLY A 317 25.10 18.89 5.68
CA GLY A 317 26.14 19.89 5.36
C GLY A 317 25.66 20.91 4.34
N ASN A 318 26.44 21.11 3.30
CA ASN A 318 26.15 22.09 2.22
C ASN A 318 25.22 21.52 1.14
N LEU A 319 24.71 20.30 1.29
CA LEU A 319 23.78 19.74 0.30
C LEU A 319 22.43 20.45 0.39
N LYS A 320 21.82 20.65 -0.78
CA LYS A 320 20.46 21.18 -0.84
C LYS A 320 19.47 20.12 -0.38
N LEU A 321 18.53 20.51 0.47
CA LEU A 321 17.40 19.68 0.83
C LEU A 321 16.47 19.55 -0.40
N ASP A 322 16.27 18.32 -0.87
CA ASP A 322 15.38 18.03 -2.01
C ASP A 322 13.90 18.25 -1.65
N GLY A 323 13.04 18.33 -2.66
CA GLY A 323 11.60 18.46 -2.45
C GLY A 323 10.98 17.31 -1.67
N GLN A 324 11.57 16.11 -1.79
CA GLN A 324 11.12 14.88 -1.13
C GLN A 324 12.32 13.99 -0.79
N GLY A 325 12.26 13.32 0.36
CA GLY A 325 13.34 12.43 0.76
C GLY A 325 13.32 12.03 2.22
N SER A 326 14.44 11.43 2.66
CA SER A 326 14.65 10.99 4.04
C SER A 326 16.08 11.25 4.50
N ILE A 327 16.24 11.66 5.75
CA ILE A 327 17.50 11.67 6.47
C ILE A 327 17.41 10.61 7.56
N LEU A 328 18.32 9.63 7.53
CA LEU A 328 18.45 8.59 8.54
C LEU A 328 19.71 8.88 9.36
N ILE A 329 19.56 9.08 10.67
CA ILE A 329 20.63 9.38 11.59
C ILE A 329 20.97 8.10 12.36
N GLY A 330 22.17 7.59 12.17
CA GLY A 330 22.70 6.42 12.85
C GLY A 330 23.68 6.79 13.97
N THR A 331 24.18 5.77 14.67
CA THR A 331 25.19 5.93 15.74
C THR A 331 26.58 6.25 15.19
N GLU A 332 26.85 5.95 13.90
CA GLU A 332 28.16 6.08 13.29
C GLU A 332 28.17 6.92 11.99
N GLY A 333 27.06 7.53 11.65
CA GLY A 333 26.94 8.37 10.47
C GLY A 333 25.51 8.69 10.09
N VAL A 334 25.34 9.36 8.96
CA VAL A 334 24.05 9.81 8.44
C VAL A 334 23.90 9.35 7.00
N MET A 335 22.68 8.95 6.63
CA MET A 335 22.30 8.67 5.25
C MET A 335 21.25 9.67 4.79
N TYR A 336 21.51 10.34 3.69
CA TYR A 336 20.54 11.20 2.99
C TYR A 336 20.04 10.49 1.73
N SER A 337 18.77 10.17 1.68
CA SER A 337 18.09 9.54 0.53
C SER A 337 17.10 10.52 -0.09
N GLN A 338 17.47 11.10 -1.22
CA GLN A 338 16.60 11.97 -2.01
C GLN A 338 15.58 11.12 -2.78
N TYR A 339 14.33 11.55 -2.87
CA TYR A 339 13.29 10.78 -3.59
C TYR A 339 13.26 11.12 -5.08
N ASP A 340 13.29 12.40 -5.43
CA ASP A 340 13.09 12.89 -6.80
C ASP A 340 14.32 12.71 -7.69
N SER A 341 15.52 12.80 -7.14
CA SER A 341 16.76 12.60 -7.88
C SER A 341 17.05 11.11 -8.06
N GLY A 342 17.31 10.66 -9.28
CA GLY A 342 17.65 9.27 -9.62
C GLY A 342 18.98 8.76 -9.04
N GLY A 343 19.63 9.51 -8.16
CA GLY A 343 20.94 9.24 -7.59
C GLY A 343 20.97 8.11 -6.55
N GLN A 344 22.15 7.84 -6.04
CA GLN A 344 22.37 6.92 -4.92
C GLN A 344 22.10 7.63 -3.58
N PRO A 345 21.82 6.92 -2.47
CA PRO A 345 21.84 7.52 -1.14
C PRO A 345 23.23 8.08 -0.83
N ILE A 346 23.31 9.19 -0.12
CA ILE A 346 24.54 9.89 0.23
C ILE A 346 24.87 9.57 1.69
N LEU A 347 26.10 9.13 1.95
CA LEU A 347 26.61 8.83 3.28
C LEU A 347 27.43 10.04 3.80
N LEU A 348 27.21 10.44 5.04
CA LEU A 348 27.72 11.67 5.63
C LEU A 348 28.12 11.47 7.11
N GLY A 349 28.91 12.41 7.64
CA GLY A 349 29.18 12.47 9.08
C GLY A 349 30.32 11.58 9.59
N ALA A 350 31.06 10.90 8.70
CA ALA A 350 32.24 10.13 9.08
C ALA A 350 33.27 10.06 7.96
N ASP A 351 34.58 10.09 8.31
CA ASP A 351 35.67 10.04 7.33
C ASP A 351 35.68 8.72 6.53
N LYS A 352 35.23 7.62 7.12
CA LYS A 352 35.10 6.31 6.46
C LYS A 352 34.23 6.30 5.20
N PHE A 353 33.42 7.34 4.97
CA PHE A 353 32.55 7.44 3.81
C PHE A 353 33.21 8.09 2.59
N LYS A 354 34.36 8.75 2.74
CA LYS A 354 35.07 9.43 1.63
C LYS A 354 35.41 8.46 0.49
N ASP A 355 35.84 7.26 0.84
CA ASP A 355 36.27 6.22 -0.12
C ASP A 355 35.28 5.04 -0.16
N PHE A 356 34.05 5.22 0.37
CA PHE A 356 33.09 4.13 0.44
C PHE A 356 32.57 3.77 -0.95
N LYS A 357 32.77 2.50 -1.33
CA LYS A 357 32.28 1.97 -2.60
C LYS A 357 30.84 1.45 -2.44
N MET A 358 29.91 2.11 -3.12
CA MET A 358 28.52 1.66 -3.12
C MET A 358 28.38 0.28 -3.74
N PRO A 359 27.62 -0.64 -3.11
CA PRO A 359 27.32 -1.94 -3.70
C PRO A 359 26.61 -1.81 -5.06
N GLU A 360 26.92 -2.72 -5.96
CA GLU A 360 26.16 -2.84 -7.20
C GLU A 360 24.81 -3.48 -6.94
N MET A 361 23.76 -2.87 -7.44
CA MET A 361 22.38 -3.34 -7.36
C MET A 361 21.69 -3.12 -8.71
N ALA A 362 20.87 -4.07 -9.15
CA ALA A 362 20.06 -3.92 -10.35
C ALA A 362 18.69 -3.30 -10.05
N ASN A 363 18.09 -2.64 -11.03
CA ASN A 363 16.66 -2.38 -11.03
C ASN A 363 15.93 -3.66 -11.41
N ASP A 364 14.81 -3.94 -10.72
CA ASP A 364 13.90 -4.99 -11.12
C ASP A 364 12.63 -4.38 -11.71
N ASN A 365 11.97 -5.14 -12.56
CA ASN A 365 10.68 -4.73 -13.10
C ASN A 365 9.57 -5.15 -12.13
N HIS A 366 9.03 -4.19 -11.40
CA HIS A 366 8.00 -4.39 -10.38
C HIS A 366 6.74 -5.07 -10.92
N TYR A 367 6.31 -4.70 -12.11
CA TYR A 367 5.11 -5.27 -12.75
C TYR A 367 5.36 -6.70 -13.26
N LEU A 368 6.53 -6.93 -13.87
CA LEU A 368 6.91 -8.27 -14.33
C LEU A 368 7.04 -9.25 -13.16
N GLN A 369 7.58 -8.82 -12.01
CA GLN A 369 7.62 -9.64 -10.78
C GLN A 369 6.22 -10.13 -10.41
N TYR A 370 5.19 -9.28 -10.51
CA TYR A 370 3.82 -9.68 -10.23
C TYR A 370 3.30 -10.70 -11.25
N VAL A 371 3.47 -10.44 -12.55
CA VAL A 371 3.02 -11.36 -13.60
C VAL A 371 3.66 -12.74 -13.46
N GLU A 372 4.98 -12.79 -13.27
CA GLU A 372 5.70 -14.05 -13.10
C GLU A 372 5.33 -14.77 -11.80
N ALA A 373 5.07 -14.04 -10.72
CA ALA A 373 4.60 -14.64 -9.48
C ALA A 373 3.20 -15.28 -9.65
N VAL A 374 2.27 -14.62 -10.35
CA VAL A 374 0.94 -15.19 -10.66
C VAL A 374 1.07 -16.46 -11.52
N ARG A 375 2.04 -16.50 -12.42
CA ARG A 375 2.38 -17.70 -13.23
C ARG A 375 3.08 -18.81 -12.43
N GLY A 376 3.42 -18.57 -11.14
CA GLY A 376 4.13 -19.53 -10.31
C GLY A 376 5.65 -19.59 -10.57
N THR A 377 6.23 -18.67 -11.32
CA THR A 377 7.65 -18.65 -11.72
C THR A 377 8.51 -17.64 -10.97
N GLY A 378 7.94 -16.94 -9.96
CA GLY A 378 8.64 -15.89 -9.22
C GLY A 378 7.98 -15.55 -7.90
N LYS A 379 8.40 -14.41 -7.33
CA LYS A 379 7.82 -13.83 -6.12
C LYS A 379 7.65 -12.33 -6.31
N THR A 380 6.60 -11.79 -5.69
CA THR A 380 6.41 -10.34 -5.60
C THR A 380 7.37 -9.74 -4.58
N SER A 381 7.83 -8.52 -4.82
CA SER A 381 8.74 -7.80 -3.90
C SER A 381 7.99 -7.06 -2.79
N ALA A 382 6.74 -6.63 -3.06
CA ALA A 382 5.90 -5.91 -2.12
C ALA A 382 4.53 -6.61 -1.90
N PRO A 383 4.53 -7.91 -1.43
CA PRO A 383 3.29 -8.62 -1.14
C PRO A 383 2.50 -7.92 -0.02
N PHE A 384 1.21 -8.22 0.12
CA PHE A 384 0.38 -7.59 1.17
C PHE A 384 0.87 -7.92 2.59
N SER A 385 1.59 -9.02 2.78
CA SER A 385 2.27 -9.33 4.06
C SER A 385 3.34 -8.30 4.46
N TYR A 386 3.92 -7.58 3.49
CA TYR A 386 4.84 -6.47 3.68
C TYR A 386 4.11 -5.12 3.60
N SER A 387 3.36 -4.92 2.55
CA SER A 387 2.76 -3.62 2.23
C SER A 387 1.53 -3.28 3.08
N GLY A 388 0.86 -4.28 3.66
CA GLY A 388 -0.19 -4.07 4.64
C GLY A 388 0.32 -3.36 5.90
N PRO A 389 1.32 -3.90 6.62
CA PRO A 389 1.95 -3.21 7.75
C PRO A 389 2.52 -1.83 7.42
N LEU A 390 3.13 -1.64 6.26
CA LEU A 390 3.57 -0.31 5.79
C LEU A 390 2.38 0.65 5.64
N THR A 391 1.28 0.17 5.04
CA THR A 391 0.06 0.96 4.88
C THR A 391 -0.58 1.27 6.24
N GLU A 392 -0.65 0.31 7.16
CA GLU A 392 -1.13 0.53 8.53
C GLU A 392 -0.35 1.67 9.21
N MET A 393 0.99 1.63 9.14
CA MET A 393 1.83 2.68 9.71
C MET A 393 1.51 4.06 9.12
N VAL A 394 1.40 4.17 7.79
CA VAL A 394 1.09 5.44 7.12
C VAL A 394 -0.31 5.94 7.51
N LEU A 395 -1.30 5.05 7.54
CA LEU A 395 -2.68 5.40 7.90
C LEU A 395 -2.84 5.76 9.38
N LEU A 396 -2.07 5.16 10.28
CA LEU A 396 -2.00 5.57 11.69
C LEU A 396 -1.57 7.04 11.80
N GLY A 397 -0.60 7.48 11.00
CA GLY A 397 -0.21 8.88 10.95
C GLY A 397 -1.27 9.79 10.33
N CYS A 398 -1.91 9.36 9.25
CA CYS A 398 -3.05 10.10 8.69
C CYS A 398 -4.15 10.28 9.74
N LEU A 399 -4.48 9.22 10.49
CA LEU A 399 -5.48 9.26 11.55
C LEU A 399 -5.05 10.20 12.69
N ALA A 400 -3.79 10.16 13.11
CA ALA A 400 -3.27 11.00 14.19
C ALA A 400 -3.41 12.50 13.89
N THR A 401 -3.42 12.92 12.60
CA THR A 401 -3.65 14.32 12.25
C THR A 401 -5.02 14.84 12.67
N ARG A 402 -6.02 13.95 12.88
CA ARG A 402 -7.35 14.33 13.37
C ARG A 402 -7.36 14.67 14.88
N PHE A 403 -6.29 14.32 15.59
CA PHE A 403 -6.12 14.52 17.02
C PHE A 403 -4.81 15.28 17.31
N PRO A 404 -4.68 16.54 16.84
CA PRO A 404 -3.44 17.28 16.95
C PRO A 404 -3.00 17.43 18.41
N LYS A 405 -1.68 17.36 18.64
CA LYS A 405 -1.00 17.49 19.96
C LYS A 405 -1.45 16.44 21.01
N THR A 406 -2.04 15.33 20.54
CA THR A 406 -2.44 14.21 21.39
C THR A 406 -1.50 13.03 21.17
N ASP A 407 -0.95 12.48 22.25
CA ASP A 407 -0.19 11.24 22.18
C ASP A 407 -1.16 10.07 22.06
N LEU A 408 -1.07 9.31 20.97
CA LEU A 408 -1.89 8.14 20.70
C LEU A 408 -1.04 6.89 20.88
N THR A 409 -1.48 5.97 21.74
CA THR A 409 -0.82 4.69 21.99
C THR A 409 -1.53 3.57 21.25
N TRP A 410 -0.80 2.85 20.39
CA TRP A 410 -1.35 1.85 19.50
C TRP A 410 -1.08 0.42 19.98
N ASP A 411 -2.14 -0.38 20.06
CA ASP A 411 -2.05 -1.84 20.22
C ASP A 411 -2.25 -2.53 18.87
N THR A 412 -1.16 -3.00 18.30
CA THR A 412 -1.14 -3.66 16.98
C THR A 412 -1.96 -4.95 16.95
N LYS A 413 -2.02 -5.70 18.07
CA LYS A 413 -2.76 -6.97 18.13
C LYS A 413 -4.25 -6.73 18.23
N ALA A 414 -4.65 -5.79 19.09
CA ALA A 414 -6.04 -5.44 19.30
C ALA A 414 -6.59 -4.52 18.18
N LEU A 415 -5.73 -4.01 17.31
CA LEU A 415 -6.05 -3.06 16.23
C LEU A 415 -6.81 -1.84 16.78
N LYS A 416 -6.30 -1.24 17.86
CA LYS A 416 -6.94 -0.11 18.53
C LYS A 416 -5.97 0.80 19.25
N PHE A 417 -6.37 2.06 19.44
CA PHE A 417 -5.73 2.97 20.37
C PHE A 417 -6.19 2.63 21.79
N THR A 418 -5.23 2.50 22.71
CA THR A 418 -5.52 2.10 24.10
C THR A 418 -5.89 3.28 24.98
N ASN A 419 -5.62 4.50 24.55
CA ASN A 419 -5.78 5.72 25.33
C ASN A 419 -6.70 6.77 24.66
N ASN A 420 -7.39 6.42 23.54
CA ASN A 420 -8.29 7.37 22.86
C ASN A 420 -9.41 6.64 22.09
N ASP A 421 -10.56 6.51 22.71
CA ASP A 421 -11.72 5.83 22.10
C ASP A 421 -12.29 6.57 20.88
N LYS A 422 -12.18 7.91 20.84
CA LYS A 422 -12.62 8.68 19.68
C LYS A 422 -11.77 8.39 18.45
N ALA A 423 -10.48 8.10 18.63
CA ALA A 423 -9.60 7.72 17.54
C ALA A 423 -9.96 6.33 16.97
N ASN A 424 -10.47 5.42 17.81
CA ASN A 424 -10.88 4.09 17.39
C ASN A 424 -12.03 4.11 16.35
N ALA A 425 -12.88 5.12 16.36
CA ALA A 425 -13.95 5.29 15.36
C ALA A 425 -13.42 5.47 13.91
N PHE A 426 -12.14 5.83 13.75
CA PHE A 426 -11.51 6.01 12.43
C PHE A 426 -10.64 4.82 11.98
N VAL A 427 -10.51 3.79 12.80
CA VAL A 427 -9.75 2.57 12.46
C VAL A 427 -10.48 1.76 11.39
N LYS A 428 -11.81 1.73 11.45
CA LYS A 428 -12.70 1.08 10.50
C LYS A 428 -13.73 2.09 9.99
N LYS A 429 -14.23 1.88 8.79
CA LYS A 429 -15.28 2.70 8.15
C LYS A 429 -16.54 1.86 7.97
N GLU A 430 -17.70 2.43 8.22
CA GLU A 430 -18.97 1.86 7.80
C GLU A 430 -19.20 2.13 6.32
N TYR A 431 -19.62 1.10 5.60
CA TYR A 431 -19.89 1.19 4.17
C TYR A 431 -21.34 1.56 3.91
N ARG A 432 -21.54 2.35 2.86
CA ARG A 432 -22.87 2.66 2.37
C ARG A 432 -23.63 1.38 2.01
N LYS A 433 -24.92 1.35 2.35
CA LYS A 433 -25.82 0.22 2.06
C LYS A 433 -25.77 -0.17 0.58
N GLY A 434 -25.59 -1.47 0.31
CA GLY A 434 -25.45 -2.04 -1.03
C GLY A 434 -24.00 -2.09 -1.55
N PHE A 435 -23.03 -1.57 -0.78
CA PHE A 435 -21.60 -1.65 -1.08
C PHE A 435 -20.80 -2.40 -0.01
N GLU A 436 -21.48 -3.07 0.91
CA GLU A 436 -20.86 -3.91 1.91
C GLU A 436 -20.05 -5.04 1.25
N VAL A 437 -18.95 -5.39 1.87
CA VAL A 437 -18.06 -6.45 1.38
C VAL A 437 -17.78 -7.44 2.51
N GLU A 438 -18.02 -8.70 2.23
CA GLU A 438 -17.72 -9.79 3.17
C GLU A 438 -16.23 -9.76 3.57
N GLY A 439 -15.97 -9.72 4.87
CA GLY A 439 -14.62 -9.70 5.44
C GLY A 439 -14.06 -8.32 5.76
N LEU A 440 -14.77 -7.22 5.43
CA LEU A 440 -14.42 -5.84 5.80
C LEU A 440 -15.41 -5.19 6.75
#